data_a2610a29d2e217019c7f2ac5d5bb1c2e
#
_entry.id   a2610a29d2e217019c7f2ac5d5bb1c2e
#
_cell.length_a   1.000
_cell.length_b   1.000
_cell.length_c   1.000
_cell.angle_alpha   90.00
_cell.angle_beta   90.00
_cell.angle_gamma   90.00
#
_symmetry.space_group_name_H-M   'P 1'
#
loop_
_entity.id
_entity.type
_entity.pdbx_description
1 polymer ?
#
loop_
_entity_poly.entity_id
_entity_poly.type
_entity_poly.pdbx_seq_one_letter_code
_entity_poly.pdbx_strand_id
1 'polypeptide(L)'
;MTVRENLHAVLRMHQIGIVNLLRPDRLVGAAVRNARLGPQAALIRKAAVEHPSAPALTDDQGTLTYPELDELSNALAHGLTGLGLPDRSVVAVMARDHRGLLLTISGAARAGLRLALMNTGLAPRQFAEVVARENVRAVIYDDEFAETVAAVPQGVLKFRDVAQLSAGRPVTPLPMPDRPAGFIILTSGTTGLPKGAPRTKVSPLASALIADRVPFPRQGAIVVASPLFHTTGFGAWTVGLALADHAILLRRYDAERILRAIAEHRAAMLVAVPTVLTRILALGPEIISRYDHSSLRSVFVAGAPLAPELTTRFQGVFGEVVYNVYGSTEVAVASVAQPAESRRAPGTVGRPPVTVHVAIYDDDGLRVVRPHETGRVFVRTGIPFEGYTDGRHKQIIDGFMATGDRGHFDGAGLLHIDGRDDDMIISGGENVYPLEVENLLAERDDVIEAAVIGVDDPEFGTRLRAFVVPADGAARDPEEIRDYVRALLARYKVPRDVIFIDELPRNPTGKVLRRELPSGPL
;
A
#
# COMPACT_ATOMS: atom_id res chain seq x y z
N MET A 1 -19.44 0.07 -15.03
CA MET A 1 -20.08 -0.96 -14.18
C MET A 1 -21.55 -1.09 -14.58
N THR A 2 -22.04 -2.31 -14.68
CA THR A 2 -23.45 -2.59 -14.96
C THR A 2 -24.30 -2.41 -13.68
N VAL A 3 -25.63 -2.27 -13.85
CA VAL A 3 -26.56 -2.20 -12.70
C VAL A 3 -26.45 -3.45 -11.82
N ARG A 4 -26.25 -4.62 -12.44
CA ARG A 4 -26.10 -5.91 -11.74
C ARG A 4 -24.82 -5.94 -10.87
N GLU A 5 -23.71 -5.43 -11.38
CA GLU A 5 -22.45 -5.35 -10.62
C GLU A 5 -22.56 -4.41 -9.42
N ASN A 6 -23.21 -3.24 -9.60
CA ASN A 6 -23.45 -2.30 -8.52
C ASN A 6 -24.33 -2.91 -7.41
N LEU A 7 -25.41 -3.62 -7.80
CA LEU A 7 -26.29 -4.30 -6.85
C LEU A 7 -25.52 -5.38 -6.07
N HIS A 8 -24.73 -6.19 -6.77
CA HIS A 8 -23.90 -7.22 -6.13
C HIS A 8 -22.91 -6.60 -5.13
N ALA A 9 -22.22 -5.52 -5.51
CA ALA A 9 -21.31 -4.80 -4.62
C ALA A 9 -22.02 -4.26 -3.37
N VAL A 10 -23.20 -3.68 -3.51
CA VAL A 10 -23.98 -3.16 -2.38
C VAL A 10 -24.44 -4.29 -1.44
N LEU A 11 -24.92 -5.41 -2.00
CA LEU A 11 -25.26 -6.59 -1.20
C LEU A 11 -24.05 -7.15 -0.46
N ARG A 12 -22.90 -7.20 -1.14
CA ARG A 12 -21.65 -7.64 -0.53
C ARG A 12 -21.21 -6.72 0.61
N MET A 13 -21.28 -5.39 0.43
CA MET A 13 -21.02 -4.42 1.50
C MET A 13 -21.96 -4.59 2.70
N HIS A 14 -23.23 -4.95 2.48
CA HIS A 14 -24.16 -5.27 3.55
C HIS A 14 -23.73 -6.53 4.32
N GLN A 15 -23.38 -7.60 3.62
CA GLN A 15 -22.91 -8.85 4.23
C GLN A 15 -21.64 -8.64 5.07
N ILE A 16 -20.72 -7.81 4.58
CA ILE A 16 -19.47 -7.46 5.27
C ILE A 16 -19.74 -6.53 6.47
N GLY A 17 -20.85 -5.78 6.48
CA GLY A 17 -21.23 -4.86 7.55
C GLY A 17 -20.79 -3.40 7.33
N ILE A 18 -20.28 -3.06 6.16
CA ILE A 18 -19.91 -1.68 5.79
C ILE A 18 -21.14 -0.80 5.66
N VAL A 19 -22.22 -1.33 5.09
CA VAL A 19 -23.53 -0.66 4.98
C VAL A 19 -24.62 -1.51 5.62
N ASN A 20 -25.63 -0.85 6.17
CA ASN A 20 -26.82 -1.53 6.71
C ASN A 20 -28.04 -1.16 5.87
N LEU A 21 -28.45 -2.06 4.96
CA LEU A 21 -29.59 -1.86 4.08
C LEU A 21 -30.94 -1.82 4.83
N LEU A 22 -30.98 -2.31 6.07
CA LEU A 22 -32.17 -2.26 6.92
C LEU A 22 -32.38 -0.88 7.57
N ARG A 23 -31.44 0.06 7.40
CA ARG A 23 -31.48 1.42 7.94
C ARG A 23 -31.27 2.45 6.82
N PRO A 24 -32.23 2.57 5.89
CA PRO A 24 -32.12 3.48 4.74
C PRO A 24 -32.00 4.96 5.17
N ASP A 25 -32.58 5.35 6.30
CA ASP A 25 -32.43 6.65 6.93
C ASP A 25 -30.95 7.03 7.17
N ARG A 26 -30.14 6.09 7.62
CA ARG A 26 -28.70 6.29 7.86
C ARG A 26 -27.88 6.29 6.58
N LEU A 27 -28.30 5.53 5.56
CA LEU A 27 -27.59 5.44 4.28
C LEU A 27 -27.57 6.77 3.55
N VAL A 28 -28.70 7.48 3.48
CA VAL A 28 -28.78 8.80 2.84
C VAL A 28 -27.85 9.80 3.52
N GLY A 29 -27.91 9.89 4.86
CA GLY A 29 -27.02 10.76 5.62
C GLY A 29 -25.53 10.41 5.48
N ALA A 30 -25.19 9.13 5.41
CA ALA A 30 -23.83 8.67 5.17
C ALA A 30 -23.34 9.03 3.76
N ALA A 31 -24.19 8.84 2.73
CA ALA A 31 -23.88 9.20 1.36
C ALA A 31 -23.63 10.70 1.19
N VAL A 32 -24.47 11.55 1.79
CA VAL A 32 -24.30 13.02 1.79
C VAL A 32 -22.99 13.42 2.46
N ARG A 33 -22.70 12.88 3.65
CA ARG A 33 -21.44 13.15 4.35
C ARG A 33 -20.23 12.72 3.54
N ASN A 34 -20.27 11.51 2.96
CA ASN A 34 -19.18 11.03 2.10
C ASN A 34 -18.98 11.91 0.85
N ALA A 35 -20.06 12.35 0.23
CA ALA A 35 -20.02 13.20 -0.95
C ALA A 35 -19.46 14.61 -0.67
N ARG A 36 -19.50 15.09 0.58
CA ARG A 36 -19.03 16.42 0.99
C ARG A 36 -17.68 16.39 1.70
N LEU A 37 -17.47 15.45 2.62
CA LEU A 37 -16.26 15.37 3.45
C LEU A 37 -15.20 14.42 2.89
N GLY A 38 -15.59 13.49 2.00
CA GLY A 38 -14.78 12.33 1.64
C GLY A 38 -14.88 11.20 2.68
N PRO A 39 -14.33 9.99 2.36
CA PRO A 39 -14.60 8.78 3.14
C PRO A 39 -14.05 8.83 4.57
N GLN A 40 -12.81 9.28 4.78
CA GLN A 40 -12.16 9.19 6.10
C GLN A 40 -12.91 10.03 7.15
N ALA A 41 -13.13 11.32 6.87
CA ALA A 41 -13.83 12.21 7.80
C ALA A 41 -15.30 11.81 8.00
N ALA A 42 -15.97 11.33 6.94
CA ALA A 42 -17.35 10.84 7.03
C ALA A 42 -17.47 9.56 7.86
N LEU A 43 -16.51 8.62 7.74
CA LEU A 43 -16.50 7.35 8.46
C LEU A 43 -16.13 7.55 9.93
N ILE A 44 -15.18 8.43 10.27
CA ILE A 44 -14.88 8.79 11.67
C ILE A 44 -16.14 9.35 12.33
N ARG A 45 -16.83 10.31 11.69
CA ARG A 45 -18.06 10.87 12.22
C ARG A 45 -19.17 9.83 12.37
N LYS A 46 -19.31 8.92 11.41
CA LYS A 46 -20.26 7.80 11.49
C LYS A 46 -19.96 6.92 12.71
N ALA A 47 -18.71 6.49 12.85
CA ALA A 47 -18.29 5.61 13.95
C ALA A 47 -18.43 6.29 15.32
N ALA A 48 -18.12 7.59 15.43
CA ALA A 48 -18.31 8.37 16.65
C ALA A 48 -19.78 8.39 17.13
N VAL A 49 -20.74 8.40 16.20
CA VAL A 49 -22.17 8.39 16.52
C VAL A 49 -22.69 6.97 16.79
N GLU A 50 -22.24 5.98 16.00
CA GLU A 50 -22.77 4.61 16.07
C GLU A 50 -22.07 3.77 17.15
N HIS A 51 -20.83 4.08 17.49
CA HIS A 51 -19.97 3.32 18.42
C HIS A 51 -19.21 4.25 19.38
N PRO A 52 -19.92 5.00 20.26
CA PRO A 52 -19.32 6.08 21.06
C PRO A 52 -18.28 5.61 22.09
N SER A 53 -18.29 4.35 22.48
CA SER A 53 -17.30 3.79 23.41
C SER A 53 -16.19 2.98 22.71
N ALA A 54 -16.27 2.82 21.38
CA ALA A 54 -15.29 2.01 20.66
C ALA A 54 -13.95 2.77 20.54
N PRO A 55 -12.80 2.10 20.76
CA PRO A 55 -11.49 2.66 20.48
C PRO A 55 -11.34 2.86 18.97
N ALA A 56 -10.81 4.02 18.57
CA ALA A 56 -10.55 4.35 17.17
C ALA A 56 -9.09 4.07 16.80
N LEU A 57 -8.18 4.49 17.66
CA LEU A 57 -6.74 4.27 17.46
C LEU A 57 -6.01 4.14 18.81
N THR A 58 -4.89 3.44 18.78
CA THR A 58 -3.85 3.47 19.82
C THR A 58 -2.51 3.77 19.16
N ASP A 59 -1.76 4.68 19.75
CA ASP A 59 -0.38 5.02 19.40
C ASP A 59 0.49 5.16 20.66
N ASP A 60 1.68 5.75 20.55
CA ASP A 60 2.60 6.00 21.66
C ASP A 60 2.06 6.96 22.74
N GLN A 61 0.98 7.68 22.47
CA GLN A 61 0.31 8.57 23.41
C GLN A 61 -0.94 7.95 24.06
N GLY A 62 -1.23 6.67 23.79
CA GLY A 62 -2.38 5.94 24.33
C GLY A 62 -3.53 5.82 23.33
N THR A 63 -4.70 5.49 23.84
CA THR A 63 -5.89 5.20 23.03
C THR A 63 -6.81 6.41 22.94
N LEU A 64 -7.36 6.64 21.75
CA LEU A 64 -8.49 7.54 21.49
C LEU A 64 -9.73 6.74 21.09
N THR A 65 -10.87 7.11 21.60
CA THR A 65 -12.18 6.66 21.12
C THR A 65 -12.56 7.38 19.83
N TYR A 66 -13.58 6.88 19.13
CA TYR A 66 -14.10 7.55 17.92
C TYR A 66 -14.64 8.97 18.18
N PRO A 67 -15.40 9.24 19.28
CA PRO A 67 -15.78 10.61 19.63
C PRO A 67 -14.57 11.54 19.85
N GLU A 68 -13.57 11.12 20.61
CA GLU A 68 -12.36 11.91 20.84
C GLU A 68 -11.60 12.20 19.54
N LEU A 69 -11.47 11.20 18.65
CA LEU A 69 -10.88 11.39 17.33
C LEU A 69 -11.69 12.37 16.47
N ASP A 70 -13.03 12.31 16.53
CA ASP A 70 -13.94 13.22 15.83
C ASP A 70 -13.80 14.66 16.33
N GLU A 71 -13.80 14.87 17.65
CA GLU A 71 -13.66 16.16 18.31
C GLU A 71 -12.30 16.80 18.02
N LEU A 72 -11.19 16.06 18.16
CA LEU A 72 -9.85 16.55 17.85
C LEU A 72 -9.70 16.89 16.36
N SER A 73 -10.34 16.11 15.48
CA SER A 73 -10.39 16.41 14.05
C SER A 73 -11.14 17.71 13.74
N ASN A 74 -12.22 18.01 14.50
CA ASN A 74 -12.94 19.28 14.37
C ASN A 74 -12.06 20.45 14.85
N ALA A 75 -11.38 20.30 15.99
CA ALA A 75 -10.48 21.34 16.51
C ALA A 75 -9.38 21.68 15.50
N LEU A 76 -8.76 20.66 14.87
CA LEU A 76 -7.79 20.88 13.82
C LEU A 76 -8.40 21.55 12.58
N ALA A 77 -9.61 21.17 12.20
CA ALA A 77 -10.31 21.78 11.07
C ALA A 77 -10.57 23.28 11.31
N HIS A 78 -10.97 23.68 12.54
CA HIS A 78 -11.09 25.08 12.91
C HIS A 78 -9.74 25.83 12.81
N GLY A 79 -8.64 25.21 13.25
CA GLY A 79 -7.30 25.77 13.12
C GLY A 79 -6.89 25.99 11.67
N LEU A 80 -7.11 24.97 10.82
CA LEU A 80 -6.81 25.03 9.39
C LEU A 80 -7.65 26.11 8.66
N THR A 81 -8.94 26.20 8.99
CA THR A 81 -9.82 27.26 8.44
C THR A 81 -9.34 28.66 8.87
N GLY A 82 -8.83 28.79 10.11
CA GLY A 82 -8.26 30.04 10.62
C GLY A 82 -7.02 30.52 9.88
N LEU A 83 -6.40 29.70 9.03
CA LEU A 83 -5.29 30.14 8.17
C LEU A 83 -5.73 31.01 6.99
N GLY A 84 -7.03 31.09 6.70
CA GLY A 84 -7.57 31.90 5.60
C GLY A 84 -7.15 31.40 4.21
N LEU A 85 -6.77 30.14 4.07
CA LEU A 85 -6.38 29.57 2.78
C LEU A 85 -7.61 29.46 1.85
N PRO A 86 -7.45 29.73 0.55
CA PRO A 86 -8.52 29.49 -0.43
C PRO A 86 -9.03 28.05 -0.40
N ASP A 87 -10.31 27.87 -0.72
CA ASP A 87 -10.93 26.53 -0.83
C ASP A 87 -10.08 25.61 -1.70
N ARG A 88 -9.94 24.35 -1.27
CA ARG A 88 -9.16 23.30 -1.94
C ARG A 88 -7.67 23.58 -2.07
N SER A 89 -7.12 24.58 -1.38
CA SER A 89 -5.67 24.71 -1.26
C SER A 89 -5.03 23.42 -0.78
N VAL A 90 -3.82 23.14 -1.27
CA VAL A 90 -3.09 21.92 -0.89
C VAL A 90 -2.35 22.16 0.43
N VAL A 91 -2.62 21.31 1.41
CA VAL A 91 -1.86 21.17 2.65
C VAL A 91 -1.09 19.86 2.59
N ALA A 92 0.19 19.88 2.89
CA ALA A 92 1.01 18.68 2.96
C ALA A 92 1.14 18.16 4.39
N VAL A 93 1.25 16.86 4.56
CA VAL A 93 1.64 16.24 5.82
C VAL A 93 2.85 15.33 5.63
N MET A 94 3.89 15.54 6.46
CA MET A 94 5.10 14.73 6.52
C MET A 94 5.29 14.22 7.95
N ALA A 95 4.64 13.10 8.24
CA ALA A 95 4.57 12.54 9.58
C ALA A 95 4.68 11.01 9.56
N ARG A 96 5.11 10.44 10.69
CA ARG A 96 5.01 9.00 10.95
C ARG A 96 3.55 8.62 11.23
N ASP A 97 3.33 7.32 11.36
CA ASP A 97 2.00 6.79 11.68
C ASP A 97 1.68 6.99 13.17
N HIS A 98 0.89 8.00 13.46
CA HIS A 98 0.38 8.34 14.79
C HIS A 98 -0.88 9.21 14.67
N ARG A 99 -1.53 9.55 15.79
CA ARG A 99 -2.77 10.34 15.81
C ARG A 99 -2.69 11.65 15.02
N GLY A 100 -1.57 12.34 15.03
CA GLY A 100 -1.39 13.62 14.33
C GLY A 100 -1.61 13.49 12.82
N LEU A 101 -1.16 12.38 12.20
CA LEU A 101 -1.41 12.09 10.79
C LEU A 101 -2.91 11.86 10.52
N LEU A 102 -3.59 11.05 11.35
CA LEU A 102 -5.02 10.76 11.18
C LEU A 102 -5.88 12.01 11.40
N LEU A 103 -5.52 12.83 12.39
CA LEU A 103 -6.17 14.12 12.64
C LEU A 103 -5.99 15.05 11.43
N THR A 104 -4.80 15.08 10.83
CA THR A 104 -4.54 15.90 9.64
C THR A 104 -5.37 15.44 8.44
N ILE A 105 -5.48 14.12 8.22
CA ILE A 105 -6.31 13.55 7.14
C ILE A 105 -7.78 13.98 7.31
N SER A 106 -8.33 13.85 8.51
CA SER A 106 -9.72 14.19 8.80
C SER A 106 -9.96 15.70 8.88
N GLY A 107 -9.07 16.44 9.53
CA GLY A 107 -9.16 17.89 9.71
C GLY A 107 -9.09 18.66 8.40
N ALA A 108 -8.16 18.31 7.51
CA ALA A 108 -8.04 18.92 6.20
C ALA A 108 -9.31 18.70 5.34
N ALA A 109 -9.86 17.48 5.36
CA ALA A 109 -11.10 17.17 4.65
C ALA A 109 -12.28 18.01 5.15
N ARG A 110 -12.41 18.22 6.48
CA ARG A 110 -13.45 19.03 7.11
C ARG A 110 -13.28 20.53 6.83
N ALA A 111 -12.05 20.99 6.72
CA ALA A 111 -11.72 22.35 6.36
C ALA A 111 -11.86 22.65 4.86
N GLY A 112 -12.25 21.68 4.03
CA GLY A 112 -12.33 21.85 2.57
C GLY A 112 -10.98 21.93 1.88
N LEU A 113 -9.88 21.51 2.53
CA LEU A 113 -8.52 21.57 2.02
C LEU A 113 -8.08 20.20 1.44
N ARG A 114 -7.34 20.23 0.33
CA ARG A 114 -6.77 19.02 -0.27
C ARG A 114 -5.51 18.61 0.49
N LEU A 115 -5.41 17.36 0.85
CA LEU A 115 -4.26 16.84 1.59
C LEU A 115 -3.28 16.13 0.65
N ALA A 116 -1.99 16.51 0.69
CA ALA A 116 -0.89 15.77 0.08
C ALA A 116 -0.17 14.93 1.15
N LEU A 117 -0.21 13.61 0.99
CA LEU A 117 0.46 12.65 1.88
C LEU A 117 1.91 12.51 1.42
N MET A 118 2.86 13.03 2.20
CA MET A 118 4.27 13.06 1.83
C MET A 118 4.99 11.78 2.28
N ASN A 119 5.81 11.25 1.38
CA ASN A 119 6.68 10.14 1.70
C ASN A 119 7.81 10.59 2.63
N THR A 120 7.93 9.96 3.79
CA THR A 120 8.93 10.29 4.83
C THR A 120 10.38 9.97 4.45
N GLY A 121 10.62 9.34 3.31
CA GLY A 121 11.95 9.07 2.77
C GLY A 121 12.40 10.07 1.69
N LEU A 122 11.67 11.17 1.47
CA LEU A 122 12.09 12.20 0.52
C LEU A 122 13.30 12.98 1.05
N ALA A 123 14.32 13.11 0.20
CA ALA A 123 15.42 14.04 0.48
C ALA A 123 14.92 15.51 0.46
N PRO A 124 15.58 16.44 1.17
CA PRO A 124 15.13 17.83 1.27
C PRO A 124 14.83 18.50 -0.07
N ARG A 125 15.71 18.32 -1.05
CA ARG A 125 15.52 18.86 -2.41
C ARG A 125 14.28 18.28 -3.11
N GLN A 126 14.10 16.95 -3.04
CA GLN A 126 12.94 16.28 -3.64
C GLN A 126 11.64 16.74 -2.99
N PHE A 127 11.65 16.90 -1.66
CA PHE A 127 10.49 17.39 -0.92
C PHE A 127 10.12 18.82 -1.37
N ALA A 128 11.10 19.72 -1.48
CA ALA A 128 10.86 21.09 -1.95
C ALA A 128 10.31 21.14 -3.38
N GLU A 129 10.82 20.30 -4.28
CA GLU A 129 10.33 20.19 -5.66
C GLU A 129 8.88 19.67 -5.72
N VAL A 130 8.52 18.66 -4.88
CA VAL A 130 7.14 18.17 -4.77
C VAL A 130 6.21 19.25 -4.20
N VAL A 131 6.62 19.95 -3.14
CA VAL A 131 5.87 21.05 -2.53
C VAL A 131 5.56 22.14 -3.55
N ALA A 132 6.55 22.53 -4.37
CA ALA A 132 6.37 23.51 -5.42
C ALA A 132 5.42 23.03 -6.53
N ARG A 133 5.62 21.80 -7.02
CA ARG A 133 4.79 21.21 -8.09
C ARG A 133 3.33 21.05 -7.69
N GLU A 134 3.08 20.57 -6.46
CA GLU A 134 1.71 20.39 -5.95
C GLU A 134 1.08 21.69 -5.44
N ASN A 135 1.79 22.83 -5.55
CA ASN A 135 1.33 24.15 -5.07
C ASN A 135 0.89 24.14 -3.60
N VAL A 136 1.68 23.49 -2.75
CA VAL A 136 1.41 23.38 -1.31
C VAL A 136 1.45 24.74 -0.64
N ARG A 137 0.45 25.05 0.19
CA ARG A 137 0.33 26.31 0.94
C ARG A 137 0.73 26.20 2.40
N ALA A 138 0.59 25.00 2.97
CA ALA A 138 1.00 24.73 4.34
C ALA A 138 1.56 23.32 4.47
N VAL A 139 2.51 23.11 5.38
CA VAL A 139 3.10 21.81 5.72
C VAL A 139 2.93 21.58 7.21
N ILE A 140 2.35 20.42 7.57
CA ILE A 140 2.32 19.91 8.93
C ILE A 140 3.33 18.76 8.99
N TYR A 141 4.22 18.73 10.00
CA TYR A 141 5.29 17.76 10.01
C TYR A 141 5.74 17.38 11.42
N ASP A 142 6.29 16.16 11.57
CA ASP A 142 6.97 15.73 12.80
C ASP A 142 8.36 16.37 12.89
N ASP A 143 8.82 16.65 14.10
CA ASP A 143 10.11 17.31 14.37
C ASP A 143 11.31 16.63 13.70
N GLU A 144 11.29 15.31 13.56
CA GLU A 144 12.35 14.56 12.87
C GLU A 144 12.54 14.97 11.40
N PHE A 145 11.54 15.61 10.79
CA PHE A 145 11.58 16.10 9.39
C PHE A 145 11.86 17.60 9.26
N ALA A 146 12.24 18.27 10.36
CA ALA A 146 12.45 19.71 10.38
C ALA A 146 13.49 20.16 9.34
N GLU A 147 14.59 19.43 9.17
CA GLU A 147 15.62 19.70 8.16
C GLU A 147 15.08 19.57 6.74
N THR A 148 14.32 18.51 6.46
CA THR A 148 13.67 18.32 5.15
C THR A 148 12.70 19.45 4.83
N VAL A 149 11.90 19.88 5.82
CA VAL A 149 10.92 20.96 5.66
C VAL A 149 11.59 22.33 5.61
N ALA A 150 12.81 22.50 6.13
CA ALA A 150 13.56 23.76 6.01
C ALA A 150 13.83 24.13 4.55
N ALA A 151 14.00 23.14 3.66
CA ALA A 151 14.25 23.35 2.23
C ALA A 151 13.04 23.91 1.44
N VAL A 152 11.85 23.95 2.05
CA VAL A 152 10.62 24.44 1.38
C VAL A 152 10.69 25.95 1.15
N PRO A 153 10.23 26.46 -0.03
CA PRO A 153 10.28 27.87 -0.38
C PRO A 153 9.63 28.79 0.67
N GLN A 154 10.09 30.06 0.68
CA GLN A 154 9.44 31.10 1.49
C GLN A 154 7.98 31.29 1.06
N GLY A 155 7.09 31.57 2.03
CA GLY A 155 5.65 31.76 1.79
C GLY A 155 4.80 30.50 2.01
N VAL A 156 5.38 29.31 2.18
CA VAL A 156 4.67 28.13 2.65
C VAL A 156 4.63 28.11 4.18
N LEU A 157 3.43 28.02 4.75
CA LEU A 157 3.26 27.94 6.20
C LEU A 157 3.78 26.61 6.73
N LYS A 158 4.43 26.61 7.90
CA LYS A 158 5.09 25.43 8.47
C LYS A 158 4.64 25.22 9.92
N PHE A 159 4.12 24.03 10.23
CA PHE A 159 3.61 23.66 11.55
C PHE A 159 4.26 22.33 11.98
N ARG A 160 5.02 22.37 13.08
CA ARG A 160 5.73 21.18 13.61
C ARG A 160 4.82 20.12 14.20
N ASP A 161 3.61 20.51 14.60
CA ASP A 161 2.65 19.63 15.24
C ASP A 161 1.23 20.12 14.93
N VAL A 162 0.28 19.18 14.93
CA VAL A 162 -1.15 19.49 14.84
C VAL A 162 -1.62 20.35 16.01
N ALA A 163 -1.00 20.23 17.19
CA ALA A 163 -1.33 21.01 18.39
C ALA A 163 -1.18 22.53 18.15
N GLN A 164 -0.23 22.98 17.34
CA GLN A 164 -0.07 24.41 17.00
C GLN A 164 -1.31 24.99 16.31
N LEU A 165 -2.09 24.15 15.65
CA LEU A 165 -3.30 24.56 14.92
C LEU A 165 -4.58 24.30 15.72
N SER A 166 -4.61 23.24 16.53
CA SER A 166 -5.83 22.75 17.20
C SER A 166 -5.98 23.22 18.65
N ALA A 167 -4.89 23.65 19.32
CA ALA A 167 -4.94 24.03 20.72
C ALA A 167 -5.95 25.17 20.98
N GLY A 168 -6.86 24.94 21.95
CA GLY A 168 -7.91 25.91 22.33
C GLY A 168 -8.98 26.17 21.26
N ARG A 169 -9.01 25.39 20.18
CA ARG A 169 -10.03 25.51 19.13
C ARG A 169 -11.32 24.77 19.52
N PRO A 170 -12.47 25.21 18.99
CA PRO A 170 -13.73 24.51 19.21
C PRO A 170 -13.68 23.07 18.67
N VAL A 171 -14.30 22.13 19.40
CA VAL A 171 -14.43 20.73 18.98
C VAL A 171 -15.74 20.46 18.21
N THR A 172 -16.58 21.48 18.03
CA THR A 172 -17.85 21.38 17.30
C THR A 172 -17.61 21.28 15.79
N PRO A 173 -18.48 20.55 15.06
CA PRO A 173 -18.33 20.41 13.62
C PRO A 173 -18.41 21.74 12.88
N LEU A 174 -17.56 21.91 11.88
CA LEU A 174 -17.69 22.97 10.88
C LEU A 174 -18.86 22.69 9.91
N PRO A 175 -19.41 23.73 9.24
CA PRO A 175 -20.24 23.53 8.06
C PRO A 175 -19.52 22.65 7.05
N MET A 176 -20.23 21.66 6.51
CA MET A 176 -19.64 20.75 5.52
C MET A 176 -19.31 21.53 4.23
N PRO A 177 -18.14 21.30 3.61
CA PRO A 177 -17.82 21.85 2.30
C PRO A 177 -18.83 21.36 1.24
N ASP A 178 -18.99 22.10 0.15
CA ASP A 178 -19.94 21.75 -0.92
C ASP A 178 -19.54 20.45 -1.64
N ARG A 179 -18.27 20.12 -1.68
CA ARG A 179 -17.69 18.93 -2.30
C ARG A 179 -16.39 18.54 -1.61
N PRO A 180 -15.98 17.26 -1.68
CA PRO A 180 -14.73 16.83 -1.06
C PRO A 180 -13.53 17.48 -1.77
N ALA A 181 -12.55 17.91 -0.99
CA ALA A 181 -11.31 18.44 -1.54
C ALA A 181 -10.39 17.33 -2.06
N GLY A 182 -10.52 16.12 -1.52
CA GLY A 182 -9.73 14.95 -1.88
C GLY A 182 -8.32 14.97 -1.31
N PHE A 183 -7.52 14.03 -1.77
CA PHE A 183 -6.12 13.89 -1.35
C PHE A 183 -5.22 13.55 -2.55
N ILE A 184 -3.91 13.71 -2.36
CA ILE A 184 -2.87 13.35 -3.33
C ILE A 184 -1.98 12.32 -2.64
N ILE A 185 -1.89 11.12 -3.25
CA ILE A 185 -0.90 10.11 -2.86
C ILE A 185 0.27 10.21 -3.82
N LEU A 186 1.49 10.22 -3.28
CA LEU A 186 2.70 10.23 -4.09
C LEU A 186 3.08 8.81 -4.50
N THR A 187 3.25 8.59 -5.79
CA THR A 187 3.73 7.31 -6.33
C THR A 187 5.22 7.37 -6.57
N SER A 188 5.94 6.29 -6.28
CA SER A 188 7.35 6.15 -6.67
C SER A 188 7.42 6.01 -8.20
N GLY A 189 7.71 7.10 -8.90
CA GLY A 189 7.99 7.05 -10.33
C GLY A 189 9.34 6.37 -10.61
N THR A 190 9.43 5.62 -11.71
CA THR A 190 10.70 5.05 -12.22
C THR A 190 11.70 6.14 -12.64
N THR A 191 11.27 7.40 -12.76
CA THR A 191 12.02 8.54 -13.29
C THR A 191 12.49 9.56 -12.25
N GLY A 192 12.60 9.20 -10.97
CA GLY A 192 13.25 10.02 -9.94
C GLY A 192 12.30 10.75 -8.99
N LEU A 193 11.50 11.75 -9.43
CA LEU A 193 10.54 12.43 -8.56
C LEU A 193 9.21 11.68 -8.46
N PRO A 194 8.65 11.53 -7.25
CA PRO A 194 7.34 10.92 -7.08
C PRO A 194 6.26 11.71 -7.83
N LYS A 195 5.33 11.00 -8.48
CA LYS A 195 4.19 11.61 -9.16
C LYS A 195 3.01 11.72 -8.20
N GLY A 196 2.31 12.84 -8.23
CA GLY A 196 1.07 13.00 -7.47
C GLY A 196 -0.10 12.29 -8.18
N ALA A 197 -0.78 11.41 -7.47
CA ALA A 197 -2.02 10.76 -7.92
C ALA A 197 -3.21 11.33 -7.11
N PRO A 198 -3.94 12.31 -7.66
CA PRO A 198 -5.09 12.90 -6.98
C PRO A 198 -6.25 11.92 -6.88
N ARG A 199 -6.99 12.00 -5.78
CA ARG A 199 -8.21 11.25 -5.50
C ARG A 199 -9.26 12.21 -4.97
N THR A 200 -10.10 12.75 -5.85
CA THR A 200 -11.21 13.65 -5.49
C THR A 200 -12.55 12.92 -5.53
N LYS A 201 -12.67 11.91 -6.38
CA LYS A 201 -13.89 11.11 -6.54
C LYS A 201 -13.67 9.71 -5.95
N VAL A 202 -13.91 9.55 -4.66
CA VAL A 202 -13.83 8.24 -4.02
C VAL A 202 -15.22 7.63 -4.00
N SER A 203 -15.41 6.54 -4.76
CA SER A 203 -16.66 5.79 -4.73
C SER A 203 -16.87 5.16 -3.37
N PRO A 204 -18.07 5.23 -2.77
CA PRO A 204 -18.40 4.45 -1.57
C PRO A 204 -18.18 2.94 -1.74
N LEU A 205 -18.27 2.45 -2.99
CA LEU A 205 -18.01 1.04 -3.33
C LEU A 205 -16.52 0.68 -3.26
N ALA A 206 -15.61 1.67 -3.14
CA ALA A 206 -14.16 1.41 -3.06
C ALA A 206 -13.78 0.49 -1.89
N SER A 207 -14.44 0.66 -0.75
CA SER A 207 -14.21 -0.20 0.42
C SER A 207 -14.61 -1.66 0.18
N ALA A 208 -15.59 -1.90 -0.70
CA ALA A 208 -16.00 -3.26 -1.06
C ALA A 208 -14.90 -4.02 -1.82
N LEU A 209 -14.07 -3.32 -2.60
CA LEU A 209 -13.03 -3.93 -3.41
C LEU A 209 -12.00 -4.67 -2.57
N ILE A 210 -11.66 -4.13 -1.41
CA ILE A 210 -10.67 -4.73 -0.51
C ILE A 210 -11.34 -5.77 0.39
N ALA A 211 -12.46 -5.40 1.03
CA ALA A 211 -13.14 -6.23 2.01
C ALA A 211 -13.88 -7.44 1.42
N ASP A 212 -14.06 -7.50 0.10
CA ASP A 212 -14.72 -8.64 -0.55
C ASP A 212 -13.94 -9.95 -0.38
N ARG A 213 -12.61 -9.89 -0.49
CA ARG A 213 -11.76 -11.07 -0.48
C ARG A 213 -10.85 -11.18 0.74
N VAL A 214 -10.78 -10.13 1.57
CA VAL A 214 -9.99 -10.09 2.81
C VAL A 214 -10.95 -9.95 3.99
N PRO A 215 -10.92 -10.85 4.99
CA PRO A 215 -11.77 -10.75 6.17
C PRO A 215 -11.23 -9.67 7.12
N PHE A 216 -11.81 -8.48 7.05
CA PHE A 216 -11.60 -7.44 8.03
C PHE A 216 -12.36 -7.75 9.32
N PRO A 217 -11.81 -7.43 10.51
CA PRO A 217 -12.56 -7.51 11.74
C PRO A 217 -13.71 -6.50 11.73
N ARG A 218 -14.65 -6.68 12.66
CA ARG A 218 -15.71 -5.69 12.92
C ARG A 218 -15.59 -5.24 14.36
N GLN A 219 -15.26 -3.97 14.57
CA GLN A 219 -14.95 -3.43 15.90
C GLN A 219 -13.80 -4.21 16.57
N GLY A 220 -12.87 -4.74 15.76
CA GLY A 220 -11.69 -5.46 16.23
C GLY A 220 -10.42 -4.65 16.04
N ALA A 221 -9.31 -5.13 16.61
CA ALA A 221 -8.02 -4.46 16.47
C ALA A 221 -7.29 -4.86 15.18
N ILE A 222 -6.69 -3.85 14.54
CA ILE A 222 -5.86 -3.96 13.34
C ILE A 222 -4.50 -3.33 13.63
N VAL A 223 -3.41 -4.09 13.57
CA VAL A 223 -2.05 -3.55 13.60
C VAL A 223 -1.69 -3.06 12.19
N VAL A 224 -1.41 -1.76 12.05
CA VAL A 224 -1.02 -1.16 10.77
C VAL A 224 0.50 -1.02 10.75
N ALA A 225 1.16 -1.92 10.04
CA ALA A 225 2.61 -1.96 9.82
C ALA A 225 2.98 -1.68 8.35
N SER A 226 2.21 -0.83 7.71
CA SER A 226 2.46 -0.28 6.38
C SER A 226 2.13 1.21 6.41
N PRO A 227 3.02 2.10 5.91
CA PRO A 227 2.85 3.54 6.07
C PRO A 227 1.51 4.05 5.53
N LEU A 228 0.83 4.87 6.32
CA LEU A 228 -0.46 5.49 5.96
C LEU A 228 -0.36 6.54 4.85
N PHE A 229 0.83 7.04 4.52
CA PHE A 229 1.02 7.88 3.35
C PHE A 229 1.04 7.09 2.03
N HIS A 230 0.98 5.75 2.09
CA HIS A 230 0.83 4.85 0.94
C HIS A 230 -0.55 4.21 0.86
N THR A 231 -0.93 3.86 -0.37
CA THR A 231 -2.23 3.26 -0.69
C THR A 231 -2.54 2.00 0.14
N THR A 232 -1.53 1.18 0.45
CA THR A 232 -1.69 -0.06 1.24
C THR A 232 -2.20 0.23 2.64
N GLY A 233 -1.44 0.97 3.45
CA GLY A 233 -1.84 1.34 4.82
C GLY A 233 -3.10 2.20 4.85
N PHE A 234 -3.17 3.22 3.99
CA PHE A 234 -4.29 4.14 3.88
C PHE A 234 -5.60 3.43 3.49
N GLY A 235 -5.53 2.55 2.48
CA GLY A 235 -6.70 1.82 2.01
C GLY A 235 -7.24 0.82 3.04
N ALA A 236 -6.35 0.04 3.64
CA ALA A 236 -6.72 -0.92 4.69
C ALA A 236 -7.31 -0.21 5.93
N TRP A 237 -6.67 0.88 6.40
CA TRP A 237 -7.22 1.70 7.49
C TRP A 237 -8.60 2.29 7.14
N THR A 238 -8.80 2.77 5.91
CA THR A 238 -10.12 3.29 5.48
C THR A 238 -11.21 2.23 5.52
N VAL A 239 -10.89 0.97 5.16
CA VAL A 239 -11.85 -0.14 5.31
C VAL A 239 -12.12 -0.42 6.79
N GLY A 240 -11.09 -0.44 7.63
CA GLY A 240 -11.24 -0.59 9.08
C GLY A 240 -12.14 0.50 9.69
N LEU A 241 -11.98 1.76 9.28
CA LEU A 241 -12.89 2.85 9.69
C LEU A 241 -14.35 2.57 9.31
N ALA A 242 -14.60 2.00 8.14
CA ALA A 242 -15.96 1.67 7.71
C ALA A 242 -16.64 0.61 8.60
N LEU A 243 -15.82 -0.23 9.25
CA LEU A 243 -16.22 -1.30 10.17
C LEU A 243 -16.09 -0.93 11.65
N ALA A 244 -15.69 0.31 11.94
CA ALA A 244 -15.39 0.83 13.28
C ALA A 244 -14.29 0.02 13.99
N ASP A 245 -13.26 -0.41 13.25
CA ASP A 245 -12.13 -1.14 13.78
C ASP A 245 -11.16 -0.22 14.54
N HIS A 246 -10.41 -0.80 15.46
CA HIS A 246 -9.41 -0.15 16.29
C HIS A 246 -8.04 -0.22 15.61
N ALA A 247 -7.50 0.90 15.13
CA ALA A 247 -6.19 0.96 14.50
C ALA A 247 -5.07 1.06 15.55
N ILE A 248 -4.13 0.11 15.52
CA ILE A 248 -2.91 0.16 16.33
C ILE A 248 -1.79 0.69 15.42
N LEU A 249 -1.28 1.87 15.74
CA LEU A 249 -0.29 2.60 14.95
C LEU A 249 1.08 2.53 15.61
N LEU A 250 2.09 2.23 14.80
CA LEU A 250 3.48 2.16 15.23
C LEU A 250 4.29 3.22 14.46
N ARG A 251 4.88 4.19 15.16
CA ARG A 251 5.73 5.23 14.51
C ARG A 251 6.87 4.65 13.69
N ARG A 252 7.41 3.51 14.14
CA ARG A 252 8.47 2.75 13.46
C ARG A 252 8.12 1.28 13.52
N TYR A 253 8.32 0.58 12.42
CA TYR A 253 7.99 -0.84 12.30
C TYR A 253 9.16 -1.68 12.78
N ASP A 254 9.08 -2.11 14.02
CA ASP A 254 9.93 -3.11 14.63
C ASP A 254 9.18 -4.44 14.74
N ALA A 255 9.81 -5.54 14.35
CA ALA A 255 9.15 -6.84 14.25
C ALA A 255 8.62 -7.35 15.59
N GLU A 256 9.39 -7.19 16.66
CA GLU A 256 8.98 -7.62 18.00
C GLU A 256 7.86 -6.73 18.56
N ARG A 257 7.92 -5.41 18.31
CA ARG A 257 6.82 -4.49 18.67
C ARG A 257 5.52 -4.82 17.96
N ILE A 258 5.58 -5.29 16.70
CA ILE A 258 4.39 -5.75 15.96
C ILE A 258 3.79 -6.97 16.66
N LEU A 259 4.59 -7.98 17.01
CA LEU A 259 4.11 -9.17 17.74
C LEU A 259 3.50 -8.81 19.08
N ARG A 260 4.15 -7.92 19.82
CA ARG A 260 3.65 -7.39 21.10
C ARG A 260 2.30 -6.71 20.92
N ALA A 261 2.16 -5.83 19.91
CA ALA A 261 0.91 -5.14 19.62
C ALA A 261 -0.21 -6.12 19.25
N ILE A 262 0.10 -7.18 18.49
CA ILE A 262 -0.87 -8.24 18.19
C ILE A 262 -1.36 -8.91 19.48
N ALA A 263 -0.44 -9.28 20.38
CA ALA A 263 -0.76 -9.95 21.63
C ALA A 263 -1.56 -9.04 22.59
N GLU A 264 -1.05 -7.82 22.87
CA GLU A 264 -1.64 -6.89 23.84
C GLU A 264 -3.05 -6.43 23.44
N HIS A 265 -3.24 -6.16 22.15
CA HIS A 265 -4.53 -5.69 21.64
C HIS A 265 -5.40 -6.81 21.07
N ARG A 266 -4.96 -8.08 21.16
CA ARG A 266 -5.63 -9.24 20.55
C ARG A 266 -6.04 -8.96 19.10
N ALA A 267 -5.09 -8.39 18.34
CA ALA A 267 -5.38 -7.94 16.99
C ALA A 267 -5.77 -9.11 16.07
N ALA A 268 -6.85 -8.94 15.35
CA ALA A 268 -7.35 -9.92 14.41
C ALA A 268 -6.73 -9.77 13.02
N MET A 269 -6.14 -8.61 12.73
CA MET A 269 -5.54 -8.30 11.44
C MET A 269 -4.19 -7.59 11.59
N LEU A 270 -3.24 -7.97 10.72
CA LEU A 270 -2.00 -7.25 10.47
C LEU A 270 -2.03 -6.70 9.03
N VAL A 271 -1.75 -5.42 8.85
CA VAL A 271 -1.52 -4.80 7.53
C VAL A 271 -0.02 -4.62 7.36
N ALA A 272 0.57 -5.25 6.36
CA ALA A 272 2.02 -5.33 6.22
C ALA A 272 2.49 -5.28 4.75
N VAL A 273 3.78 -5.11 4.59
CA VAL A 273 4.51 -5.35 3.33
C VAL A 273 5.38 -6.61 3.49
N PRO A 274 5.82 -7.28 2.42
CA PRO A 274 6.56 -8.54 2.53
C PRO A 274 7.77 -8.50 3.47
N THR A 275 8.52 -7.40 3.48
CA THR A 275 9.68 -7.22 4.37
C THR A 275 9.35 -7.27 5.87
N VAL A 276 8.13 -6.91 6.25
CA VAL A 276 7.66 -7.03 7.64
C VAL A 276 7.55 -8.52 8.02
N LEU A 277 7.01 -9.34 7.11
CA LEU A 277 6.91 -10.78 7.32
C LEU A 277 8.29 -11.43 7.46
N THR A 278 9.23 -11.08 6.56
CA THR A 278 10.62 -11.53 6.63
C THR A 278 11.26 -11.19 7.97
N ARG A 279 11.11 -9.93 8.43
CA ARG A 279 11.67 -9.48 9.71
C ARG A 279 11.03 -10.16 10.93
N ILE A 280 9.72 -10.45 10.88
CA ILE A 280 9.05 -11.20 11.95
C ILE A 280 9.62 -12.63 12.01
N LEU A 281 9.75 -13.32 10.88
CA LEU A 281 10.32 -14.68 10.85
C LEU A 281 11.79 -14.71 11.30
N ALA A 282 12.57 -13.66 10.99
CA ALA A 282 13.97 -13.54 11.40
C ALA A 282 14.17 -13.41 12.92
N LEU A 283 13.11 -13.09 13.68
CA LEU A 283 13.17 -13.11 15.15
C LEU A 283 13.38 -14.51 15.71
N GLY A 284 13.05 -15.55 14.94
CA GLY A 284 13.15 -16.94 15.35
C GLY A 284 12.02 -17.40 16.29
N PRO A 285 11.86 -18.73 16.44
CA PRO A 285 10.73 -19.32 17.15
C PRO A 285 10.72 -18.98 18.65
N GLU A 286 11.88 -18.79 19.27
CA GLU A 286 11.98 -18.46 20.70
C GLU A 286 11.35 -17.10 21.02
N ILE A 287 11.56 -16.08 20.18
CA ILE A 287 10.99 -14.74 20.39
C ILE A 287 9.51 -14.76 19.98
N ILE A 288 9.18 -15.34 18.85
CA ILE A 288 7.80 -15.38 18.35
C ILE A 288 6.88 -16.04 19.37
N SER A 289 7.29 -17.16 19.99
CA SER A 289 6.49 -17.89 20.97
C SER A 289 6.20 -17.16 22.28
N ARG A 290 6.90 -16.04 22.56
CA ARG A 290 6.64 -15.20 23.74
C ARG A 290 5.34 -14.39 23.61
N TYR A 291 4.82 -14.24 22.40
CA TYR A 291 3.66 -13.41 22.10
C TYR A 291 2.47 -14.26 21.64
N ASP A 292 1.33 -14.08 22.29
CA ASP A 292 0.08 -14.73 21.85
C ASP A 292 -0.42 -14.07 20.57
N HIS A 293 -0.28 -14.79 19.47
CA HIS A 293 -0.78 -14.39 18.14
C HIS A 293 -2.03 -15.17 17.70
N SER A 294 -2.66 -15.92 18.60
CA SER A 294 -3.82 -16.76 18.31
C SER A 294 -5.07 -15.97 17.87
N SER A 295 -5.10 -14.66 18.15
CA SER A 295 -6.17 -13.77 17.69
C SER A 295 -6.07 -13.42 16.21
N LEU A 296 -4.90 -13.55 15.57
CA LEU A 296 -4.66 -13.17 14.18
C LEU A 296 -5.48 -14.06 13.23
N ARG A 297 -6.28 -13.44 12.37
CA ARG A 297 -7.15 -14.10 11.37
C ARG A 297 -6.78 -13.74 9.94
N SER A 298 -6.16 -12.58 9.74
CA SER A 298 -5.75 -12.13 8.42
C SER A 298 -4.49 -11.27 8.49
N VAL A 299 -3.61 -11.47 7.52
CA VAL A 299 -2.45 -10.63 7.25
C VAL A 299 -2.61 -10.10 5.83
N PHE A 300 -2.94 -8.82 5.74
CA PHE A 300 -3.09 -8.09 4.48
C PHE A 300 -1.71 -7.69 3.98
N VAL A 301 -1.23 -8.32 2.92
CA VAL A 301 0.11 -8.07 2.38
C VAL A 301 0.00 -7.45 0.99
N ALA A 302 0.63 -6.28 0.80
CA ALA A 302 0.67 -5.60 -0.49
C ALA A 302 1.92 -4.72 -0.63
N GLY A 303 2.07 -4.02 -1.77
CA GLY A 303 3.08 -2.99 -2.00
C GLY A 303 4.39 -3.47 -2.63
N ALA A 304 4.69 -4.76 -2.56
CA ALA A 304 5.83 -5.40 -3.23
C ALA A 304 5.47 -6.84 -3.61
N PRO A 305 6.23 -7.50 -4.50
CA PRO A 305 6.08 -8.92 -4.77
C PRO A 305 6.24 -9.74 -3.49
N LEU A 306 5.36 -10.72 -3.31
CA LEU A 306 5.39 -11.65 -2.18
C LEU A 306 5.88 -13.01 -2.68
N ALA A 307 7.08 -13.40 -2.29
CA ALA A 307 7.65 -14.68 -2.67
C ALA A 307 6.78 -15.85 -2.14
N PRO A 308 6.55 -16.90 -2.94
CA PRO A 308 5.78 -18.08 -2.52
C PRO A 308 6.34 -18.72 -1.25
N GLU A 309 7.66 -18.84 -1.15
CA GLU A 309 8.35 -19.43 -0.02
C GLU A 309 8.12 -18.62 1.27
N LEU A 310 8.20 -17.29 1.20
CA LEU A 310 7.90 -16.44 2.36
C LEU A 310 6.47 -16.65 2.85
N THR A 311 5.51 -16.82 1.92
CA THR A 311 4.11 -17.13 2.26
C THR A 311 4.02 -18.46 3.00
N THR A 312 4.65 -19.51 2.47
CA THR A 312 4.65 -20.85 3.03
C THR A 312 5.27 -20.86 4.45
N ARG A 313 6.44 -20.27 4.60
CA ARG A 313 7.13 -20.17 5.90
C ARG A 313 6.32 -19.39 6.93
N PHE A 314 5.74 -18.25 6.53
CA PHE A 314 4.92 -17.45 7.43
C PHE A 314 3.65 -18.18 7.86
N GLN A 315 2.96 -18.83 6.92
CA GLN A 315 1.77 -19.62 7.24
C GLN A 315 2.08 -20.88 8.07
N GLY A 316 3.29 -21.43 7.98
CA GLY A 316 3.76 -22.51 8.84
C GLY A 316 3.81 -22.13 10.32
N VAL A 317 4.04 -20.84 10.62
CA VAL A 317 4.11 -20.31 12.00
C VAL A 317 2.77 -19.75 12.46
N PHE A 318 2.10 -18.96 11.63
CA PHE A 318 0.91 -18.18 12.01
C PHE A 318 -0.41 -18.77 11.52
N GLY A 319 -0.38 -19.89 10.79
CA GLY A 319 -1.55 -20.49 10.17
C GLY A 319 -1.91 -19.85 8.82
N GLU A 320 -3.00 -20.30 8.21
CA GLU A 320 -3.47 -19.84 6.89
C GLU A 320 -4.11 -18.45 6.97
N VAL A 321 -3.30 -17.43 7.22
CA VAL A 321 -3.76 -16.05 7.46
C VAL A 321 -3.30 -15.04 6.40
N VAL A 322 -2.44 -15.42 5.43
CA VAL A 322 -1.85 -14.49 4.45
C VAL A 322 -2.78 -14.25 3.28
N TYR A 323 -3.14 -12.99 3.07
CA TYR A 323 -3.90 -12.49 1.92
C TYR A 323 -2.98 -11.62 1.06
N ASN A 324 -2.55 -12.13 -0.10
CA ASN A 324 -1.66 -11.42 -1.01
C ASN A 324 -2.48 -10.50 -1.92
N VAL A 325 -2.33 -9.20 -1.76
CA VAL A 325 -3.11 -8.17 -2.46
C VAL A 325 -2.25 -7.52 -3.54
N TYR A 326 -2.64 -7.71 -4.78
CA TYR A 326 -2.02 -7.09 -5.94
C TYR A 326 -2.82 -5.87 -6.40
N GLY A 327 -2.07 -4.80 -6.70
CA GLY A 327 -2.64 -3.56 -7.20
C GLY A 327 -1.59 -2.44 -7.28
N SER A 328 -2.05 -1.25 -7.60
CA SER A 328 -1.21 -0.05 -7.64
C SER A 328 -1.98 1.17 -7.15
N THR A 329 -1.29 2.30 -6.98
CA THR A 329 -1.97 3.55 -6.62
C THR A 329 -3.01 3.95 -7.67
N GLU A 330 -2.80 3.64 -8.94
CA GLU A 330 -3.68 4.02 -10.05
C GLU A 330 -4.95 3.16 -10.13
N VAL A 331 -4.80 1.83 -10.00
CA VAL A 331 -5.92 0.89 -10.14
C VAL A 331 -6.52 0.43 -8.80
N ALA A 332 -5.92 0.84 -7.67
CA ALA A 332 -6.22 0.36 -6.34
C ALA A 332 -5.96 -1.16 -6.21
N VAL A 333 -6.97 -1.97 -5.93
CA VAL A 333 -6.85 -3.43 -5.84
C VAL A 333 -7.26 -4.05 -7.17
N ALA A 334 -6.37 -4.85 -7.75
CA ALA A 334 -6.62 -5.62 -8.98
C ALA A 334 -7.03 -7.06 -8.68
N SER A 335 -6.35 -7.72 -7.75
CA SER A 335 -6.67 -9.07 -7.31
C SER A 335 -6.22 -9.34 -5.88
N VAL A 336 -6.73 -10.42 -5.30
CA VAL A 336 -6.36 -10.89 -3.96
C VAL A 336 -6.25 -12.40 -3.99
N ALA A 337 -5.08 -12.94 -3.62
CA ALA A 337 -4.94 -14.37 -3.35
C ALA A 337 -5.31 -14.65 -1.88
N GLN A 338 -6.25 -15.56 -1.69
CA GLN A 338 -6.63 -16.08 -0.38
C GLN A 338 -5.68 -17.22 0.02
N PRO A 339 -5.54 -17.56 1.32
CA PRO A 339 -4.61 -18.60 1.77
C PRO A 339 -4.76 -19.93 1.02
N ALA A 340 -5.98 -20.40 0.79
CA ALA A 340 -6.25 -21.63 0.05
C ALA A 340 -5.84 -21.56 -1.43
N GLU A 341 -5.91 -20.38 -2.05
CA GLU A 341 -5.46 -20.15 -3.43
C GLU A 341 -3.93 -20.16 -3.49
N SER A 342 -3.26 -19.46 -2.56
CA SER A 342 -1.79 -19.44 -2.46
C SER A 342 -1.19 -20.83 -2.22
N ARG A 343 -1.88 -21.67 -1.42
CA ARG A 343 -1.45 -23.07 -1.20
C ARG A 343 -1.59 -23.92 -2.46
N ARG A 344 -2.69 -23.75 -3.22
CA ARG A 344 -2.95 -24.53 -4.43
C ARG A 344 -2.10 -24.09 -5.62
N ALA A 345 -1.82 -22.79 -5.73
CA ALA A 345 -1.05 -22.18 -6.80
C ALA A 345 -0.05 -21.18 -6.20
N PRO A 346 1.13 -21.65 -5.75
CA PRO A 346 2.16 -20.79 -5.18
C PRO A 346 2.53 -19.65 -6.14
N GLY A 347 2.72 -18.44 -5.62
CA GLY A 347 3.04 -17.25 -6.42
C GLY A 347 1.85 -16.56 -7.08
N THR A 348 0.63 -17.12 -7.00
CA THR A 348 -0.56 -16.44 -7.51
C THR A 348 -0.85 -15.15 -6.72
N VAL A 349 -1.38 -14.16 -7.42
CA VAL A 349 -2.01 -12.99 -6.82
C VAL A 349 -3.55 -13.12 -6.77
N GLY A 350 -4.07 -14.31 -7.07
CA GLY A 350 -5.46 -14.71 -6.86
C GLY A 350 -6.45 -14.20 -7.88
N ARG A 351 -7.62 -13.78 -7.41
CA ARG A 351 -8.75 -13.37 -8.24
C ARG A 351 -9.12 -11.91 -8.01
N PRO A 352 -9.70 -11.25 -9.01
CA PRO A 352 -10.29 -9.93 -8.84
C PRO A 352 -11.41 -9.94 -7.79
N PRO A 353 -11.51 -8.90 -6.95
CA PRO A 353 -12.68 -8.67 -6.10
C PRO A 353 -13.90 -8.28 -6.93
N VAL A 354 -15.07 -8.24 -6.27
CA VAL A 354 -16.30 -7.74 -6.89
C VAL A 354 -16.10 -6.38 -7.56
N THR A 355 -16.65 -6.18 -8.76
CA THR A 355 -16.53 -4.97 -9.59
C THR A 355 -15.15 -4.67 -10.19
N VAL A 356 -14.17 -5.53 -9.97
CA VAL A 356 -12.86 -5.43 -10.63
C VAL A 356 -12.78 -6.44 -11.76
N HIS A 357 -12.25 -6.00 -12.89
CA HIS A 357 -12.01 -6.86 -14.05
C HIS A 357 -10.54 -6.74 -14.44
N VAL A 358 -9.90 -7.88 -14.64
CA VAL A 358 -8.53 -7.95 -15.16
C VAL A 358 -8.57 -8.56 -16.55
N ALA A 359 -7.81 -7.99 -17.46
CA ALA A 359 -7.62 -8.50 -18.81
C ALA A 359 -6.12 -8.53 -19.14
N ILE A 360 -5.72 -9.51 -19.91
CA ILE A 360 -4.36 -9.62 -20.44
C ILE A 360 -4.41 -9.23 -21.92
N TYR A 361 -3.46 -8.41 -22.35
CA TYR A 361 -3.30 -8.02 -23.75
C TYR A 361 -1.89 -8.31 -24.21
N ASP A 362 -1.74 -8.77 -25.45
CA ASP A 362 -0.42 -8.92 -26.08
C ASP A 362 0.18 -7.55 -26.45
N ASP A 363 1.34 -7.56 -27.08
CA ASP A 363 2.04 -6.33 -27.44
C ASP A 363 1.37 -5.59 -28.59
N ASP A 364 0.56 -6.27 -29.41
CA ASP A 364 -0.27 -5.72 -30.48
C ASP A 364 -1.61 -5.13 -29.97
N GLY A 365 -1.89 -5.31 -28.68
CA GLY A 365 -3.12 -4.84 -28.03
C GLY A 365 -4.32 -5.75 -28.25
N LEU A 366 -4.10 -7.00 -28.64
CA LEU A 366 -5.14 -8.01 -28.74
C LEU A 366 -5.31 -8.73 -27.39
N ARG A 367 -6.56 -9.06 -27.05
CA ARG A 367 -6.84 -9.72 -25.78
C ARG A 367 -6.39 -11.17 -25.77
N VAL A 368 -5.49 -11.51 -24.85
CA VAL A 368 -5.05 -12.88 -24.60
C VAL A 368 -6.11 -13.64 -23.82
N VAL A 369 -6.53 -14.79 -24.31
CA VAL A 369 -7.60 -15.61 -23.70
C VAL A 369 -7.14 -17.03 -23.33
N ARG A 370 -5.94 -17.44 -23.75
CA ARG A 370 -5.40 -18.77 -23.44
C ARG A 370 -4.75 -18.77 -22.04
N PRO A 371 -5.04 -19.78 -21.22
CA PRO A 371 -4.31 -19.97 -19.97
C PRO A 371 -2.81 -20.08 -20.19
N HIS A 372 -2.02 -19.57 -19.22
CA HIS A 372 -0.54 -19.59 -19.21
C HIS A 372 0.13 -18.76 -20.32
N GLU A 373 -0.63 -18.02 -21.11
CA GLU A 373 -0.06 -17.10 -22.10
C GLU A 373 0.17 -15.73 -21.46
N THR A 374 1.43 -15.34 -21.35
CA THR A 374 1.85 -14.07 -20.74
C THR A 374 1.56 -12.89 -21.65
N GLY A 375 1.04 -11.81 -21.06
CA GLY A 375 0.85 -10.53 -21.72
C GLY A 375 0.83 -9.38 -20.73
N ARG A 376 0.50 -8.19 -21.20
CA ARG A 376 0.40 -6.97 -20.39
C ARG A 376 -0.88 -6.97 -19.58
N VAL A 377 -0.78 -6.70 -18.28
CA VAL A 377 -1.91 -6.71 -17.35
C VAL A 377 -2.64 -5.37 -17.38
N PHE A 378 -3.94 -5.42 -17.64
CA PHE A 378 -4.83 -4.27 -17.63
C PHE A 378 -5.98 -4.48 -16.66
N VAL A 379 -6.41 -3.41 -15.98
CA VAL A 379 -7.44 -3.48 -14.93
C VAL A 379 -8.52 -2.43 -15.19
N ARG A 380 -9.77 -2.84 -15.03
CA ARG A 380 -10.93 -1.95 -14.98
C ARG A 380 -11.55 -2.05 -13.59
N THR A 381 -11.60 -0.93 -12.88
CA THR A 381 -12.17 -0.83 -11.53
C THR A 381 -13.22 0.26 -11.46
N GLY A 382 -14.08 0.21 -10.44
CA GLY A 382 -15.03 1.28 -10.14
C GLY A 382 -14.40 2.51 -9.48
N ILE A 383 -13.08 2.52 -9.25
CA ILE A 383 -12.35 3.65 -8.67
C ILE A 383 -11.68 4.41 -9.81
N PRO A 384 -12.13 5.62 -10.16
CA PRO A 384 -11.54 6.38 -11.25
C PRO A 384 -10.11 6.84 -10.88
N PHE A 385 -9.17 6.66 -11.80
CA PHE A 385 -7.89 7.33 -11.78
C PHE A 385 -8.00 8.64 -12.56
N GLU A 386 -7.75 9.76 -11.90
CA GLU A 386 -7.94 11.10 -12.47
C GLU A 386 -6.73 11.58 -13.30
N GLY A 387 -5.73 10.74 -13.50
CA GLY A 387 -4.43 11.10 -14.06
C GLY A 387 -3.46 11.55 -12.98
N TYR A 388 -2.22 11.82 -13.36
CA TYR A 388 -1.22 12.40 -12.48
C TYR A 388 -1.33 13.92 -12.47
N THR A 389 -0.83 14.57 -11.41
CA THR A 389 -0.83 16.04 -11.28
C THR A 389 0.03 16.73 -12.33
N ASP A 390 0.95 16.01 -12.98
CA ASP A 390 1.77 16.48 -14.09
C ASP A 390 1.11 16.33 -15.48
N GLY A 391 -0.16 15.92 -15.52
CA GLY A 391 -0.95 15.75 -16.75
C GLY A 391 -0.75 14.42 -17.46
N ARG A 392 0.18 13.57 -17.02
CA ARG A 392 0.36 12.22 -17.59
C ARG A 392 -0.76 11.28 -17.18
N HIS A 393 -1.02 10.28 -18.01
CA HIS A 393 -2.01 9.24 -17.76
C HIS A 393 -1.45 7.86 -18.10
N LYS A 394 -2.08 6.81 -17.61
CA LYS A 394 -1.81 5.43 -18.02
C LYS A 394 -2.51 5.11 -19.34
N GLN A 395 -1.97 4.17 -20.11
CA GLN A 395 -2.64 3.65 -21.32
C GLN A 395 -3.97 3.01 -20.95
N ILE A 396 -4.96 3.18 -21.79
CA ILE A 396 -6.29 2.57 -21.65
C ILE A 396 -6.63 1.84 -22.97
N ILE A 397 -7.03 0.56 -22.86
CA ILE A 397 -7.55 -0.25 -23.96
C ILE A 397 -8.91 -0.80 -23.51
N ASP A 398 -9.96 -0.63 -24.30
CA ASP A 398 -11.33 -1.12 -24.02
C ASP A 398 -11.87 -0.74 -22.63
N GLY A 399 -11.44 0.41 -22.11
CA GLY A 399 -11.78 0.86 -20.75
C GLY A 399 -11.00 0.17 -19.63
N PHE A 400 -10.00 -0.62 -19.96
CA PHE A 400 -9.05 -1.20 -19.01
C PHE A 400 -7.76 -0.37 -19.01
N MET A 401 -7.24 -0.08 -17.81
CA MET A 401 -6.03 0.71 -17.59
C MET A 401 -4.81 -0.20 -17.43
N ALA A 402 -3.71 0.12 -18.10
CA ALA A 402 -2.45 -0.58 -17.97
C ALA A 402 -1.88 -0.46 -16.54
N THR A 403 -1.48 -1.58 -15.95
CA THR A 403 -0.76 -1.58 -14.67
C THR A 403 0.72 -1.27 -14.86
N GLY A 404 1.32 -1.67 -15.97
CA GLY A 404 2.75 -1.69 -16.25
C GLY A 404 3.40 -3.01 -15.83
N ASP A 405 2.58 -4.00 -15.53
CA ASP A 405 3.03 -5.35 -15.20
C ASP A 405 2.66 -6.33 -16.31
N ARG A 406 3.40 -7.42 -16.40
CA ARG A 406 3.08 -8.58 -17.26
C ARG A 406 2.66 -9.76 -16.40
N GLY A 407 1.79 -10.59 -16.95
CA GLY A 407 1.26 -11.74 -16.21
C GLY A 407 0.32 -12.59 -17.06
N HIS A 408 -0.19 -13.62 -16.45
CA HIS A 408 -1.09 -14.57 -17.10
C HIS A 408 -2.15 -15.10 -16.13
N PHE A 409 -3.21 -15.68 -16.66
CA PHE A 409 -4.12 -16.51 -15.89
C PHE A 409 -3.73 -17.99 -16.02
N ASP A 410 -3.75 -18.73 -14.92
CA ASP A 410 -3.61 -20.19 -14.96
C ASP A 410 -4.91 -20.88 -15.43
N GLY A 411 -4.87 -22.22 -15.56
CA GLY A 411 -6.02 -23.03 -15.97
C GLY A 411 -7.19 -22.99 -14.97
N ALA A 412 -6.96 -22.54 -13.73
CA ALA A 412 -8.00 -22.34 -12.71
C ALA A 412 -8.53 -20.90 -12.69
N GLY A 413 -7.99 -20.01 -13.53
CA GLY A 413 -8.34 -18.59 -13.61
C GLY A 413 -7.77 -17.77 -12.45
N LEU A 414 -6.67 -18.19 -11.86
CA LEU A 414 -5.91 -17.39 -10.91
C LEU A 414 -4.88 -16.55 -11.67
N LEU A 415 -4.71 -15.29 -11.26
CA LEU A 415 -3.75 -14.37 -11.86
C LEU A 415 -2.35 -14.61 -11.27
N HIS A 416 -1.36 -14.63 -12.15
CA HIS A 416 0.07 -14.62 -11.83
C HIS A 416 0.72 -13.39 -12.43
N ILE A 417 1.65 -12.78 -11.70
CA ILE A 417 2.44 -11.65 -12.17
C ILE A 417 3.85 -12.15 -12.47
N ASP A 418 4.25 -12.08 -13.73
CA ASP A 418 5.53 -12.57 -14.22
C ASP A 418 6.64 -11.52 -14.02
N GLY A 419 6.28 -10.23 -14.00
CA GLY A 419 7.22 -9.13 -13.78
C GLY A 419 6.65 -7.78 -14.19
N ARG A 420 7.54 -6.79 -14.26
CA ARG A 420 7.23 -5.47 -14.79
C ARG A 420 7.67 -5.32 -16.23
N ASP A 421 6.89 -4.58 -17.01
CA ASP A 421 7.26 -4.23 -18.41
C ASP A 421 8.59 -3.47 -18.46
N ASP A 422 8.81 -2.56 -17.50
CA ASP A 422 10.00 -1.70 -17.40
C ASP A 422 11.20 -2.35 -16.67
N ASP A 423 11.01 -3.50 -16.01
CA ASP A 423 12.09 -4.28 -15.37
C ASP A 423 12.52 -5.50 -16.22
N MET A 424 11.86 -5.76 -17.36
CA MET A 424 12.20 -6.87 -18.24
C MET A 424 13.62 -6.67 -18.83
N ILE A 425 14.45 -7.69 -18.73
CA ILE A 425 15.82 -7.70 -19.23
C ILE A 425 15.86 -8.47 -20.55
N ILE A 426 16.37 -7.86 -21.60
CA ILE A 426 16.60 -8.55 -22.88
C ILE A 426 18.05 -9.04 -22.87
N SER A 427 18.26 -10.32 -22.60
CA SER A 427 19.58 -10.94 -22.54
C SER A 427 19.78 -11.91 -23.70
N GLY A 428 20.68 -11.57 -24.61
CA GLY A 428 20.94 -12.40 -25.80
C GLY A 428 19.73 -12.59 -26.73
N GLY A 429 18.81 -11.60 -26.76
CA GLY A 429 17.57 -11.66 -27.53
C GLY A 429 16.39 -12.34 -26.82
N GLU A 430 16.60 -12.84 -25.62
CA GLU A 430 15.57 -13.49 -24.81
C GLU A 430 15.04 -12.56 -23.70
N ASN A 431 13.72 -12.59 -23.50
CA ASN A 431 13.07 -11.81 -22.46
C ASN A 431 13.18 -12.51 -21.09
N VAL A 432 13.84 -11.88 -20.14
CA VAL A 432 14.00 -12.38 -18.78
C VAL A 432 13.30 -11.46 -17.80
N TYR A 433 12.43 -12.02 -16.98
CA TYR A 433 11.82 -11.30 -15.87
C TYR A 433 12.63 -11.57 -14.60
N PRO A 434 13.25 -10.54 -13.97
CA PRO A 434 14.04 -10.70 -12.76
C PRO A 434 13.35 -11.45 -11.66
N LEU A 435 12.04 -11.22 -11.49
CA LEU A 435 11.22 -11.82 -10.45
C LEU A 435 11.25 -13.37 -10.46
N GLU A 436 11.37 -13.99 -11.65
CA GLU A 436 11.43 -15.45 -11.75
C GLU A 436 12.72 -16.02 -11.12
N VAL A 437 13.84 -15.35 -11.37
CA VAL A 437 15.13 -15.74 -10.76
C VAL A 437 15.17 -15.42 -9.28
N GLU A 438 14.61 -14.27 -8.89
CA GLU A 438 14.51 -13.84 -7.48
C GLU A 438 13.65 -14.81 -6.66
N ASN A 439 12.51 -15.24 -7.19
CA ASN A 439 11.64 -16.22 -6.53
C ASN A 439 12.35 -17.57 -6.38
N LEU A 440 13.06 -18.04 -7.41
CA LEU A 440 13.82 -19.27 -7.33
C LEU A 440 14.93 -19.21 -6.28
N LEU A 441 15.66 -18.10 -6.21
CA LEU A 441 16.71 -17.92 -5.21
C LEU A 441 16.15 -17.85 -3.78
N ALA A 442 14.94 -17.33 -3.61
CA ALA A 442 14.26 -17.29 -2.32
C ALA A 442 13.84 -18.68 -1.78
N GLU A 443 13.83 -19.73 -2.63
CA GLU A 443 13.56 -21.11 -2.21
C GLU A 443 14.74 -21.75 -1.46
N ARG A 444 15.92 -21.14 -1.52
CA ARG A 444 17.12 -21.65 -0.84
C ARG A 444 17.12 -21.26 0.63
N ASP A 445 17.44 -22.21 1.50
CA ASP A 445 17.55 -21.97 2.95
C ASP A 445 18.69 -21.02 3.35
N ASP A 446 19.73 -20.93 2.49
CA ASP A 446 20.91 -20.08 2.70
C ASP A 446 20.75 -18.66 2.10
N VAL A 447 19.56 -18.33 1.53
CA VAL A 447 19.24 -17.01 0.96
C VAL A 447 18.08 -16.38 1.73
N ILE A 448 18.30 -15.20 2.29
CA ILE A 448 17.23 -14.41 2.91
C ILE A 448 16.40 -13.73 1.84
N GLU A 449 17.07 -13.08 0.88
CA GLU A 449 16.43 -12.38 -0.24
C GLU A 449 17.43 -12.16 -1.39
N ALA A 450 16.89 -11.95 -2.58
CA ALA A 450 17.69 -11.63 -3.75
C ALA A 450 17.02 -10.54 -4.62
N ALA A 451 17.84 -9.80 -5.35
CA ALA A 451 17.38 -8.89 -6.40
C ALA A 451 18.23 -9.08 -7.65
N VAL A 452 17.60 -9.04 -8.82
CA VAL A 452 18.27 -9.21 -10.10
C VAL A 452 18.09 -7.98 -10.96
N ILE A 453 19.18 -7.50 -11.57
CA ILE A 453 19.16 -6.38 -12.52
C ILE A 453 19.85 -6.76 -13.82
N GLY A 454 19.51 -6.04 -14.89
CA GLY A 454 20.28 -6.05 -16.12
C GLY A 454 21.48 -5.10 -16.03
N VAL A 455 22.63 -5.56 -16.48
CA VAL A 455 23.84 -4.73 -16.64
C VAL A 455 24.36 -4.88 -18.06
N ASP A 456 24.97 -3.80 -18.59
CA ASP A 456 25.48 -3.80 -19.94
C ASP A 456 26.50 -4.93 -20.18
N ASP A 457 26.38 -5.60 -21.32
CA ASP A 457 27.25 -6.69 -21.72
C ASP A 457 27.62 -6.55 -23.22
N PRO A 458 28.92 -6.52 -23.58
CA PRO A 458 29.33 -6.33 -24.96
C PRO A 458 28.91 -7.47 -25.92
N GLU A 459 28.70 -8.68 -25.41
CA GLU A 459 28.36 -9.87 -26.21
C GLU A 459 26.84 -10.08 -26.29
N PHE A 460 26.11 -9.84 -25.19
CA PHE A 460 24.68 -10.15 -25.06
C PHE A 460 23.79 -8.90 -25.05
N GLY A 461 24.38 -7.71 -25.19
CA GLY A 461 23.69 -6.43 -24.99
C GLY A 461 23.42 -6.16 -23.51
N THR A 462 22.77 -7.09 -22.84
CA THR A 462 22.51 -7.03 -21.38
C THR A 462 22.68 -8.42 -20.78
N ARG A 463 23.33 -8.50 -19.60
CA ARG A 463 23.42 -9.71 -18.79
C ARG A 463 22.78 -9.54 -17.43
N LEU A 464 22.40 -10.64 -16.79
CA LEU A 464 21.83 -10.64 -15.46
C LEU A 464 22.92 -10.54 -14.40
N ARG A 465 22.67 -9.69 -13.39
CA ARG A 465 23.46 -9.59 -12.15
C ARG A 465 22.51 -9.81 -10.97
N ALA A 466 22.82 -10.81 -10.14
CA ALA A 466 22.09 -11.10 -8.90
C ALA A 466 22.80 -10.48 -7.70
N PHE A 467 22.03 -9.84 -6.84
CA PHE A 467 22.43 -9.41 -5.49
C PHE A 467 21.75 -10.32 -4.50
N VAL A 468 22.52 -10.98 -3.66
CA VAL A 468 22.03 -12.00 -2.73
C VAL A 468 22.34 -11.58 -1.30
N VAL A 469 21.34 -11.58 -0.44
CA VAL A 469 21.49 -11.43 1.00
C VAL A 469 21.52 -12.84 1.60
N PRO A 470 22.68 -13.32 2.05
CA PRO A 470 22.82 -14.67 2.59
C PRO A 470 22.23 -14.78 3.98
N ALA A 471 21.78 -15.97 4.37
CA ALA A 471 21.45 -16.29 5.75
C ALA A 471 22.72 -16.25 6.64
N ASP A 472 22.52 -16.06 7.94
CA ASP A 472 23.63 -16.01 8.91
C ASP A 472 24.44 -17.31 8.86
N GLY A 473 25.76 -17.15 8.65
CA GLY A 473 26.70 -18.28 8.56
C GLY A 473 26.66 -19.05 7.23
N ALA A 474 25.84 -18.63 6.26
CA ALA A 474 25.82 -19.26 4.94
C ALA A 474 27.11 -18.97 4.14
N ALA A 475 27.50 -19.92 3.31
CA ALA A 475 28.61 -19.75 2.37
C ALA A 475 28.27 -18.67 1.32
N ARG A 476 29.28 -17.87 0.94
CA ARG A 476 29.14 -16.83 -0.09
C ARG A 476 29.83 -17.33 -1.36
N ASP A 477 29.28 -18.36 -2.01
CA ASP A 477 29.84 -18.93 -3.23
C ASP A 477 28.96 -18.54 -4.44
N PRO A 478 29.46 -17.66 -5.34
CA PRO A 478 28.75 -17.26 -6.55
C PRO A 478 28.49 -18.42 -7.52
N GLU A 479 29.38 -19.42 -7.58
CA GLU A 479 29.18 -20.55 -8.51
C GLU A 479 28.02 -21.43 -8.05
N GLU A 480 27.91 -21.68 -6.75
CA GLU A 480 26.81 -22.47 -6.19
C GLU A 480 25.45 -21.85 -6.50
N ILE A 481 25.34 -20.53 -6.38
CA ILE A 481 24.12 -19.79 -6.78
C ILE A 481 23.85 -19.95 -8.27
N ARG A 482 24.86 -19.81 -9.11
CA ARG A 482 24.72 -19.97 -10.57
C ARG A 482 24.35 -21.39 -10.97
N ASP A 483 24.94 -22.39 -10.35
CA ASP A 483 24.64 -23.78 -10.61
C ASP A 483 23.22 -24.15 -10.20
N TYR A 484 22.74 -23.62 -9.08
CA TYR A 484 21.37 -23.80 -8.66
C TYR A 484 20.38 -23.24 -9.69
N VAL A 485 20.59 -22.01 -10.17
CA VAL A 485 19.73 -21.40 -11.19
C VAL A 485 19.83 -22.19 -12.51
N ARG A 486 21.04 -22.64 -12.90
CA ARG A 486 21.29 -23.41 -14.13
C ARG A 486 20.58 -24.76 -14.13
N ALA A 487 20.44 -25.37 -12.98
CA ALA A 487 19.77 -26.67 -12.84
C ALA A 487 18.24 -26.55 -13.01
N LEU A 488 17.64 -25.39 -12.74
CA LEU A 488 16.19 -25.24 -12.61
C LEU A 488 15.58 -24.28 -13.64
N LEU A 489 16.38 -23.37 -14.22
CA LEU A 489 15.91 -22.42 -15.22
C LEU A 489 16.71 -22.51 -16.53
N ALA A 490 16.16 -21.89 -17.58
CA ALA A 490 16.82 -21.79 -18.88
C ALA A 490 18.18 -21.07 -18.77
N ARG A 491 19.16 -21.49 -19.56
CA ARG A 491 20.56 -21.04 -19.51
C ARG A 491 20.71 -19.50 -19.60
N TYR A 492 19.86 -18.83 -20.37
CA TYR A 492 19.89 -17.38 -20.54
C TYR A 492 19.36 -16.61 -19.30
N LYS A 493 18.73 -17.31 -18.35
CA LYS A 493 18.26 -16.76 -17.06
C LYS A 493 19.30 -16.88 -15.94
N VAL A 494 20.42 -17.53 -16.18
CA VAL A 494 21.49 -17.70 -15.18
C VAL A 494 22.24 -16.38 -15.01
N PRO A 495 22.30 -15.80 -13.80
CA PRO A 495 23.08 -14.59 -13.54
C PRO A 495 24.56 -14.83 -13.84
N ARG A 496 25.18 -13.94 -14.61
CA ARG A 496 26.64 -14.01 -14.84
C ARG A 496 27.41 -13.48 -13.64
N ASP A 497 26.87 -12.44 -13.00
CA ASP A 497 27.43 -11.87 -11.80
C ASP A 497 26.53 -12.21 -10.60
N VAL A 498 27.14 -12.68 -9.51
CA VAL A 498 26.49 -12.86 -8.21
C VAL A 498 27.27 -12.08 -7.17
N ILE A 499 26.62 -11.12 -6.54
CA ILE A 499 27.21 -10.23 -5.52
C ILE A 499 26.48 -10.46 -4.20
N PHE A 500 27.22 -10.80 -3.16
CA PHE A 500 26.69 -10.89 -1.81
C PHE A 500 26.72 -9.54 -1.14
N ILE A 501 25.58 -9.15 -0.56
CA ILE A 501 25.40 -7.89 0.18
C ILE A 501 24.70 -8.16 1.49
N ASP A 502 24.85 -7.24 2.45
CA ASP A 502 24.27 -7.43 3.78
C ASP A 502 22.77 -7.07 3.79
N GLU A 503 22.33 -6.13 2.94
CA GLU A 503 20.91 -5.76 2.78
C GLU A 503 20.63 -5.18 1.39
N LEU A 504 19.41 -5.36 0.90
CA LEU A 504 18.92 -4.72 -0.32
C LEU A 504 18.47 -3.28 -0.04
N PRO A 505 18.84 -2.29 -0.89
CA PRO A 505 18.36 -0.92 -0.75
C PRO A 505 16.84 -0.86 -0.95
N ARG A 506 16.15 -0.18 -0.03
CA ARG A 506 14.69 -0.13 -0.04
C ARG A 506 14.15 1.26 0.23
N ASN A 507 13.02 1.54 -0.37
CA ASN A 507 12.24 2.71 -0.01
C ASN A 507 11.48 2.48 1.32
N PRO A 508 10.87 3.53 1.91
CA PRO A 508 10.10 3.40 3.15
C PRO A 508 8.92 2.42 3.11
N THR A 509 8.49 2.01 1.91
CA THR A 509 7.44 1.00 1.72
C THR A 509 7.97 -0.42 1.60
N GLY A 510 9.29 -0.61 1.77
CA GLY A 510 9.93 -1.92 1.66
C GLY A 510 10.18 -2.38 0.21
N LYS A 511 9.88 -1.56 -0.80
CA LYS A 511 10.16 -1.91 -2.20
C LYS A 511 11.66 -1.74 -2.49
N VAL A 512 12.28 -2.75 -3.12
CA VAL A 512 13.68 -2.72 -3.54
C VAL A 512 13.94 -1.58 -4.55
N LEU A 513 14.97 -0.80 -4.28
CA LEU A 513 15.43 0.29 -5.15
C LEU A 513 16.52 -0.22 -6.10
N ARG A 514 16.11 -0.96 -7.15
CA ARG A 514 17.05 -1.59 -8.11
C ARG A 514 18.06 -0.61 -8.72
N ARG A 515 17.67 0.66 -8.90
CA ARG A 515 18.56 1.73 -9.43
C ARG A 515 19.72 2.10 -8.49
N GLU A 516 19.63 1.74 -7.21
CA GLU A 516 20.69 1.97 -6.22
C GLU A 516 21.64 0.79 -6.10
N LEU A 517 21.32 -0.33 -6.78
CA LEU A 517 22.22 -1.47 -6.91
C LEU A 517 23.34 -1.15 -7.91
N PRO A 518 24.60 -1.55 -7.63
CA PRO A 518 25.73 -1.28 -8.51
C PRO A 518 25.56 -1.91 -9.89
N SER A 519 25.49 -1.09 -10.95
CA SER A 519 25.38 -1.53 -12.34
C SER A 519 26.69 -1.42 -13.13
N GLY A 520 27.70 -0.77 -12.58
CA GLY A 520 29.02 -0.60 -13.19
C GLY A 520 29.84 -1.91 -13.29
N PRO A 521 31.02 -1.87 -13.96
CA PRO A 521 31.95 -3.01 -13.97
C PRO A 521 32.32 -3.43 -12.53
N LEU A 522 32.48 -4.74 -12.33
CA LEU A 522 32.98 -5.31 -11.07
C LEU A 522 34.49 -5.15 -10.98
#